data_62a449ef8c5d135a47e3dc7021781184
#
_entry.id   62a449ef8c5d135a47e3dc7021781184
#
_cell.length_a   1.000
_cell.length_b   1.000
_cell.length_c   1.000
_cell.angle_alpha   90.00
_cell.angle_beta   90.00
_cell.angle_gamma   90.00
#
_symmetry.space_group_name_H-M   'P 1'
#
loop_
_entity.id
_entity.type
_entity.pdbx_description
1 polymer ?
#
loop_
_entity_poly.entity_id
_entity_poly.type
_entity_poly.pdbx_seq_one_letter_code
_entity_poly.pdbx_strand_id
1 'polypeptide(L)'
;MLDDGRKFNDGDTICVVGGGPGGSACAIKLKMEADKQGKSVNVVIMEHKKFAESRHYNQCIGVLSPPLESILRDELNLEIPRELIRKEIDGYCLHSDRLNLNLEGEEHGRTYAVDRNRFDDFMLDAAQQAGAVVLHNRATGIEINHEDVMIYSEGENCKASAVVGAFGLDDGTCRIFEHGTRYRQPDFLNTIITQLKPGEEFLAQLGSTIHAFLLSHKGFEFGAVTPKQDHMAINIAGRNVSSKVMLEFLRSGPVQRFLPPHKRREKPLNYFKGKFPISPARNLFGDRYVTIGDAAGLIRPFKGKGINSACITGIYAARSIVNHGVSRQAFAENFYRDCREMTGDVLYGRGVRIFTNLCARFKFMDHLLAVAAQDPVFMEAMFDSVSGHKPYKEILLNTISISLAVRMVWQGIHRLVLAPPAGAEPDPENSGAFRVR
;
A
#
# COMPACT_ATOMS: atom_id res chain seq x y z
N MET A 1 -31.10 -21.01 -17.89
CA MET A 1 -31.27 -19.75 -18.64
C MET A 1 -30.45 -18.73 -17.93
N LEU A 2 -29.33 -18.31 -18.52
CA LEU A 2 -28.47 -17.27 -17.97
C LEU A 2 -29.22 -15.93 -18.03
N ASP A 3 -29.22 -15.26 -16.92
CA ASP A 3 -29.90 -14.00 -16.65
C ASP A 3 -29.43 -12.89 -17.63
N ASP A 4 -30.19 -12.62 -18.67
CA ASP A 4 -29.89 -11.63 -19.72
C ASP A 4 -29.84 -10.19 -19.18
N GLY A 5 -30.38 -9.94 -17.99
CA GLY A 5 -30.45 -8.62 -17.35
C GLY A 5 -29.16 -8.16 -16.66
N ARG A 6 -28.10 -8.99 -16.68
CA ARG A 6 -26.80 -8.68 -16.00
C ARG A 6 -25.61 -8.62 -16.96
N LYS A 7 -25.89 -8.63 -18.27
CA LYS A 7 -24.88 -8.36 -19.30
C LYS A 7 -24.59 -6.85 -19.36
N PHE A 8 -23.39 -6.51 -19.79
CA PHE A 8 -23.04 -5.13 -20.11
C PHE A 8 -23.65 -4.74 -21.47
N ASN A 9 -24.42 -3.67 -21.49
CA ASN A 9 -25.09 -3.15 -22.67
C ASN A 9 -24.51 -1.80 -23.08
N ASP A 10 -24.74 -1.45 -24.37
CA ASP A 10 -24.39 -0.14 -24.88
C ASP A 10 -25.15 0.96 -24.12
N GLY A 11 -24.45 2.00 -23.68
CA GLY A 11 -25.01 3.10 -22.91
C GLY A 11 -25.21 2.82 -21.42
N ASP A 12 -24.79 1.64 -20.90
CA ASP A 12 -24.86 1.34 -19.47
C ASP A 12 -24.11 2.38 -18.63
N THR A 13 -24.64 2.68 -17.45
CA THR A 13 -23.99 3.55 -16.47
C THR A 13 -23.29 2.71 -15.40
N ILE A 14 -22.01 2.97 -15.15
CA ILE A 14 -21.24 2.38 -14.07
C ILE A 14 -20.85 3.49 -13.08
N CYS A 15 -21.24 3.32 -11.82
CA CYS A 15 -20.84 4.25 -10.75
C CYS A 15 -19.61 3.72 -10.01
N VAL A 16 -18.58 4.56 -9.89
CA VAL A 16 -17.36 4.27 -9.14
C VAL A 16 -17.37 5.13 -7.88
N VAL A 17 -17.44 4.53 -6.71
CA VAL A 17 -17.42 5.24 -5.43
C VAL A 17 -16.01 5.31 -4.90
N GLY A 18 -15.38 6.47 -5.06
CA GLY A 18 -13.99 6.78 -4.76
C GLY A 18 -13.14 7.03 -6.01
N GLY A 19 -12.56 8.23 -6.11
CA GLY A 19 -11.74 8.72 -7.23
C GLY A 19 -10.24 8.57 -7.02
N GLY A 20 -9.80 7.77 -6.05
CA GLY A 20 -8.37 7.46 -5.88
C GLY A 20 -7.82 6.63 -7.05
N PRO A 21 -6.52 6.23 -7.02
CA PRO A 21 -5.85 5.56 -8.15
C PRO A 21 -6.59 4.35 -8.70
N GLY A 22 -7.22 3.54 -7.81
CA GLY A 22 -8.00 2.37 -8.24
C GLY A 22 -9.28 2.73 -8.97
N GLY A 23 -10.03 3.71 -8.45
CA GLY A 23 -11.28 4.17 -9.08
C GLY A 23 -11.03 4.86 -10.41
N SER A 24 -10.00 5.72 -10.48
CA SER A 24 -9.58 6.38 -11.71
C SER A 24 -9.10 5.37 -12.76
N ALA A 25 -8.26 4.39 -12.36
CA ALA A 25 -7.81 3.33 -13.27
C ALA A 25 -8.98 2.48 -13.79
N CYS A 26 -9.95 2.17 -12.91
CA CYS A 26 -11.17 1.46 -13.31
C CYS A 26 -11.99 2.26 -14.33
N ALA A 27 -12.19 3.55 -14.07
CA ALA A 27 -12.96 4.44 -14.95
C ALA A 27 -12.33 4.56 -16.35
N ILE A 28 -11.01 4.80 -16.42
CA ILE A 28 -10.27 4.85 -17.69
C ILE A 28 -10.42 3.52 -18.43
N LYS A 29 -10.21 2.41 -17.73
CA LYS A 29 -10.25 1.09 -18.36
C LYS A 29 -11.63 0.70 -18.83
N LEU A 30 -12.70 1.09 -18.11
CA LEU A 30 -14.09 0.91 -18.56
C LEU A 30 -14.33 1.57 -19.91
N LYS A 31 -13.89 2.81 -20.08
CA LYS A 31 -13.99 3.53 -21.36
C LYS A 31 -13.21 2.82 -22.46
N MET A 32 -11.96 2.49 -22.22
CA MET A 32 -11.11 1.80 -23.20
C MET A 32 -11.65 0.44 -23.63
N GLU A 33 -12.18 -0.36 -22.69
CA GLU A 33 -12.70 -1.69 -23.02
C GLU A 33 -14.07 -1.62 -23.75
N ALA A 34 -14.93 -0.64 -23.39
CA ALA A 34 -16.17 -0.40 -24.11
C ALA A 34 -15.89 0.06 -25.55
N ASP A 35 -14.99 1.02 -25.75
CA ASP A 35 -14.59 1.52 -27.07
C ASP A 35 -14.06 0.40 -27.98
N LYS A 36 -13.26 -0.54 -27.44
CA LYS A 36 -12.80 -1.72 -28.18
C LYS A 36 -13.92 -2.61 -28.71
N GLN A 37 -15.09 -2.58 -28.07
CA GLN A 37 -16.28 -3.32 -28.48
C GLN A 37 -17.24 -2.48 -29.36
N GLY A 38 -16.88 -1.24 -29.66
CA GLY A 38 -17.75 -0.29 -30.33
C GLY A 38 -18.99 0.09 -29.51
N LYS A 39 -18.89 0.01 -28.17
CA LYS A 39 -19.95 0.37 -27.21
C LYS A 39 -19.59 1.64 -26.46
N SER A 40 -20.61 2.36 -26.02
CA SER A 40 -20.49 3.46 -25.08
C SER A 40 -20.71 2.97 -23.64
N VAL A 41 -20.09 3.64 -22.67
CA VAL A 41 -20.36 3.47 -21.25
C VAL A 41 -20.38 4.83 -20.57
N ASN A 42 -21.37 5.07 -19.71
CA ASN A 42 -21.41 6.24 -18.85
C ASN A 42 -20.70 5.90 -17.55
N VAL A 43 -19.56 6.53 -17.27
CA VAL A 43 -18.82 6.31 -16.04
C VAL A 43 -18.98 7.53 -15.14
N VAL A 44 -19.53 7.33 -13.95
CA VAL A 44 -19.71 8.37 -12.93
C VAL A 44 -18.78 8.05 -11.74
N ILE A 45 -17.86 8.93 -11.40
CA ILE A 45 -17.02 8.81 -10.22
C ILE A 45 -17.57 9.71 -9.12
N MET A 46 -17.94 9.13 -7.99
CA MET A 46 -18.27 9.89 -6.77
C MET A 46 -17.04 10.04 -5.90
N GLU A 47 -16.44 11.24 -5.86
CA GLU A 47 -15.28 11.55 -5.00
C GLU A 47 -15.50 12.89 -4.27
N HIS A 48 -15.63 12.82 -2.95
CA HIS A 48 -15.89 14.01 -2.15
C HIS A 48 -14.63 14.88 -1.92
N LYS A 49 -13.44 14.31 -2.07
CA LYS A 49 -12.18 15.03 -1.92
C LYS A 49 -11.87 15.81 -3.20
N LYS A 50 -11.36 17.00 -3.02
CA LYS A 50 -10.74 17.78 -4.09
C LYS A 50 -9.24 17.71 -3.87
N PHE A 51 -8.56 16.84 -4.58
CA PHE A 51 -7.15 16.52 -4.34
C PHE A 51 -6.23 17.73 -4.58
N ALA A 52 -6.58 18.62 -5.50
CA ALA A 52 -5.85 19.85 -5.77
C ALA A 52 -5.90 20.87 -4.60
N GLU A 53 -6.90 20.78 -3.72
CA GLU A 53 -7.02 21.73 -2.60
C GLU A 53 -6.01 21.41 -1.49
N SER A 54 -5.29 22.44 -1.01
CA SER A 54 -4.23 22.33 0.01
C SER A 54 -4.71 21.77 1.37
N ARG A 55 -6.02 21.68 1.59
CA ARG A 55 -6.65 21.17 2.81
C ARG A 55 -6.76 19.64 2.86
N HIS A 56 -6.57 18.95 1.75
CA HIS A 56 -6.62 17.50 1.71
C HIS A 56 -5.22 16.90 1.89
N TYR A 57 -5.02 16.27 3.03
CA TYR A 57 -3.81 15.51 3.28
C TYR A 57 -4.04 14.06 2.90
N ASN A 58 -3.20 13.54 2.02
CA ASN A 58 -3.19 12.11 1.79
C ASN A 58 -2.48 11.41 2.95
N GLN A 59 -3.12 10.37 3.46
CA GLN A 59 -2.69 9.58 4.60
C GLN A 59 -1.65 8.50 4.21
N CYS A 60 -0.96 8.68 3.09
CA CYS A 60 0.04 7.78 2.54
C CYS A 60 1.39 8.48 2.39
N ILE A 61 2.48 7.75 2.56
CA ILE A 61 3.84 8.27 2.32
C ILE A 61 4.03 8.67 0.86
N GLY A 62 3.31 8.01 -0.08
CA GLY A 62 3.42 8.29 -1.51
C GLY A 62 4.67 7.69 -2.13
N VAL A 63 4.91 6.41 -1.92
CA VAL A 63 5.96 5.66 -2.62
C VAL A 63 5.31 4.86 -3.75
N LEU A 64 5.71 5.16 -4.97
CA LEU A 64 5.38 4.41 -6.18
C LEU A 64 6.53 3.46 -6.50
N SER A 65 6.24 2.20 -6.70
CA SER A 65 7.28 1.19 -6.96
C SER A 65 6.88 0.27 -8.11
N PRO A 66 7.83 -0.38 -8.77
CA PRO A 66 7.55 -1.32 -9.85
C PRO A 66 6.50 -2.37 -9.45
N PRO A 67 5.65 -2.82 -10.39
CA PRO A 67 5.58 -2.45 -11.80
C PRO A 67 4.60 -1.32 -12.15
N LEU A 68 4.35 -0.31 -11.26
CA LEU A 68 3.29 0.68 -11.46
C LEU A 68 3.41 1.44 -12.79
N GLU A 69 4.62 1.89 -13.16
CA GLU A 69 4.81 2.62 -14.41
C GLU A 69 4.38 1.80 -15.64
N SER A 70 4.77 0.52 -15.70
CA SER A 70 4.35 -0.35 -16.80
C SER A 70 2.85 -0.60 -16.78
N ILE A 71 2.23 -0.76 -15.61
CA ILE A 71 0.77 -0.90 -15.49
C ILE A 71 0.08 0.35 -16.05
N LEU A 72 0.51 1.55 -15.67
CA LEU A 72 -0.12 2.79 -16.13
C LEU A 72 0.07 2.97 -17.65
N ARG A 73 1.27 2.73 -18.17
CA ARG A 73 1.59 2.87 -19.58
C ARG A 73 0.87 1.82 -20.43
N ASP A 74 1.02 0.54 -20.08
CA ASP A 74 0.62 -0.57 -20.95
C ASP A 74 -0.90 -0.83 -20.86
N GLU A 75 -1.52 -0.51 -19.72
CA GLU A 75 -2.93 -0.77 -19.48
C GLU A 75 -3.83 0.45 -19.61
N LEU A 76 -3.31 1.64 -19.36
CA LEU A 76 -4.10 2.87 -19.31
C LEU A 76 -3.59 3.96 -20.27
N ASN A 77 -2.49 3.73 -20.99
CA ASN A 77 -1.82 4.71 -21.83
C ASN A 77 -1.42 5.99 -21.07
N LEU A 78 -1.00 5.84 -19.81
CA LEU A 78 -0.60 6.95 -18.95
C LEU A 78 0.89 6.87 -18.60
N GLU A 79 1.55 8.02 -18.63
CA GLU A 79 2.92 8.20 -18.12
C GLU A 79 2.90 9.08 -16.89
N ILE A 80 3.73 8.75 -15.89
CA ILE A 80 3.84 9.55 -14.66
C ILE A 80 4.60 10.83 -14.97
N PRO A 81 3.97 12.03 -14.83
CA PRO A 81 4.65 13.29 -15.07
C PRO A 81 5.83 13.49 -14.11
N ARG A 82 6.97 13.95 -14.65
CA ARG A 82 8.20 14.15 -13.87
C ARG A 82 8.03 15.13 -12.70
N GLU A 83 7.18 16.12 -12.84
CA GLU A 83 6.87 17.11 -11.81
C GLU A 83 6.14 16.54 -10.58
N LEU A 84 5.60 15.33 -10.68
CA LEU A 84 5.02 14.61 -9.54
C LEU A 84 6.08 13.90 -8.71
N ILE A 85 7.24 13.61 -9.29
CA ILE A 85 8.33 12.89 -8.65
C ILE A 85 9.08 13.86 -7.73
N ARG A 86 9.07 13.57 -6.43
CA ARG A 86 9.76 14.36 -5.41
C ARG A 86 11.16 13.82 -5.10
N LYS A 87 11.35 12.53 -5.26
CA LYS A 87 12.64 11.86 -5.06
C LYS A 87 12.63 10.51 -5.77
N GLU A 88 13.68 10.18 -6.45
CA GLU A 88 13.98 8.80 -6.86
C GLU A 88 14.59 8.06 -5.67
N ILE A 89 14.15 6.83 -5.43
CA ILE A 89 14.57 6.01 -4.30
C ILE A 89 15.52 4.95 -4.83
N ASP A 90 16.74 4.91 -4.29
CA ASP A 90 17.81 4.04 -4.78
C ASP A 90 17.94 2.75 -3.96
N GLY A 91 17.27 2.66 -2.79
CA GLY A 91 17.38 1.46 -1.97
C GLY A 91 16.62 1.50 -0.66
N TYR A 92 16.81 0.45 0.11
CA TYR A 92 16.18 0.24 1.40
C TYR A 92 17.23 -0.13 2.45
N CYS A 93 17.09 0.41 3.65
CA CYS A 93 17.90 0.02 4.81
C CYS A 93 16.96 -0.45 5.93
N LEU A 94 17.17 -1.67 6.42
CA LEU A 94 16.46 -2.21 7.58
C LEU A 94 17.21 -1.89 8.84
N HIS A 95 16.49 -1.44 9.86
CA HIS A 95 17.01 -1.15 11.18
C HIS A 95 16.31 -2.02 12.23
N SER A 96 17.09 -2.68 13.05
CA SER A 96 16.68 -3.31 14.29
C SER A 96 17.10 -2.47 15.50
N ASP A 97 17.03 -3.00 16.71
CA ASP A 97 17.39 -2.25 17.91
C ASP A 97 18.88 -1.88 17.94
N ARG A 98 19.76 -2.70 17.35
CA ARG A 98 21.22 -2.54 17.41
C ARG A 98 21.91 -2.53 16.04
N LEU A 99 21.33 -3.22 15.05
CA LEU A 99 21.93 -3.39 13.73
C LEU A 99 21.15 -2.66 12.66
N ASN A 100 21.84 -2.35 11.58
CA ASN A 100 21.24 -1.90 10.34
C ASN A 100 21.84 -2.68 9.18
N LEU A 101 21.04 -2.88 8.13
CA LEU A 101 21.40 -3.63 6.95
C LEU A 101 20.89 -2.90 5.73
N ASN A 102 21.79 -2.45 4.87
CA ASN A 102 21.41 -2.01 3.53
C ASN A 102 21.02 -3.23 2.73
N LEU A 103 19.82 -3.18 2.13
CA LEU A 103 19.33 -4.27 1.32
C LEU A 103 19.84 -4.11 -0.10
N GLU A 104 20.52 -5.14 -0.57
CA GLU A 104 21.01 -5.26 -1.92
C GLU A 104 20.12 -6.23 -2.70
N GLY A 105 19.76 -5.88 -3.92
CA GLY A 105 18.94 -6.70 -4.81
C GLY A 105 18.75 -6.02 -6.16
N GLU A 106 18.34 -6.80 -7.15
CA GLU A 106 18.06 -6.27 -8.48
C GLU A 106 16.72 -5.51 -8.48
N GLU A 107 16.76 -4.23 -8.79
CA GLU A 107 15.56 -3.44 -9.03
C GLU A 107 15.13 -3.55 -10.50
N HIS A 108 13.96 -4.14 -10.72
CA HIS A 108 13.33 -4.16 -12.04
C HIS A 108 12.42 -2.93 -12.22
N GLY A 109 13.02 -1.75 -12.39
CA GLY A 109 12.32 -0.48 -12.54
C GLY A 109 12.58 0.50 -11.41
N ARG A 110 12.07 1.72 -11.53
CA ARG A 110 12.34 2.82 -10.61
C ARG A 110 11.29 2.95 -9.52
N THR A 111 11.76 3.25 -8.32
CA THR A 111 10.89 3.59 -7.18
C THR A 111 10.91 5.09 -6.96
N TYR A 112 9.73 5.70 -6.82
CA TYR A 112 9.59 7.15 -6.65
C TYR A 112 8.87 7.50 -5.36
N ALA A 113 9.36 8.52 -4.68
CA ALA A 113 8.58 9.24 -3.68
C ALA A 113 7.87 10.41 -4.36
N VAL A 114 6.54 10.46 -4.26
CA VAL A 114 5.70 11.46 -4.92
C VAL A 114 4.89 12.28 -3.92
N ASP A 115 4.38 13.43 -4.39
CA ASP A 115 3.27 14.10 -3.72
C ASP A 115 1.99 13.32 -4.04
N ARG A 116 1.44 12.68 -3.04
CA ARG A 116 0.34 11.75 -3.22
C ARG A 116 -0.97 12.44 -3.61
N ASN A 117 -1.23 13.65 -3.13
CA ASN A 117 -2.42 14.40 -3.52
C ASN A 117 -2.37 14.76 -5.00
N ARG A 118 -1.21 15.23 -5.46
CA ARG A 118 -1.03 15.57 -6.89
C ARG A 118 -1.06 14.33 -7.78
N PHE A 119 -0.60 13.19 -7.29
CA PHE A 119 -0.72 11.93 -8.03
C PHE A 119 -2.17 11.46 -8.12
N ASP A 120 -2.94 11.56 -7.03
CA ASP A 120 -4.37 11.22 -7.04
C ASP A 120 -5.16 12.15 -7.96
N ASP A 121 -4.83 13.45 -7.96
CA ASP A 121 -5.40 14.46 -8.86
C ASP A 121 -5.11 14.13 -10.32
N PHE A 122 -3.85 13.87 -10.66
CA PHE A 122 -3.43 13.43 -11.99
C PHE A 122 -4.23 12.20 -12.48
N MET A 123 -4.41 11.20 -11.63
CA MET A 123 -5.16 10.00 -12.00
C MET A 123 -6.65 10.31 -12.22
N LEU A 124 -7.23 11.19 -11.41
CA LEU A 124 -8.63 11.60 -11.53
C LEU A 124 -8.86 12.45 -12.78
N ASP A 125 -7.96 13.39 -13.07
CA ASP A 125 -7.99 14.20 -14.28
C ASP A 125 -7.89 13.32 -15.54
N ALA A 126 -7.01 12.32 -15.53
CA ALA A 126 -6.90 11.35 -16.63
C ALA A 126 -8.22 10.58 -16.83
N ALA A 127 -8.92 10.23 -15.75
CA ALA A 127 -10.24 9.59 -15.86
C ALA A 127 -11.29 10.54 -16.46
N GLN A 128 -11.27 11.82 -16.11
CA GLN A 128 -12.14 12.85 -16.71
C GLN A 128 -11.82 13.05 -18.21
N GLN A 129 -10.54 13.10 -18.57
CA GLN A 129 -10.11 13.20 -19.97
C GLN A 129 -10.52 11.98 -20.79
N ALA A 130 -10.59 10.80 -20.17
CA ALA A 130 -11.13 9.58 -20.78
C ALA A 130 -12.68 9.60 -20.89
N GLY A 131 -13.34 10.67 -20.40
CA GLY A 131 -14.79 10.85 -20.50
C GLY A 131 -15.59 10.35 -19.30
N ALA A 132 -14.98 10.17 -18.13
CA ALA A 132 -15.71 9.95 -16.89
C ALA A 132 -16.25 11.26 -16.32
N VAL A 133 -17.44 11.24 -15.74
CA VAL A 133 -18.05 12.38 -15.02
C VAL A 133 -17.68 12.27 -13.56
N VAL A 134 -17.05 13.30 -12.98
CA VAL A 134 -16.71 13.35 -11.56
C VAL A 134 -17.73 14.20 -10.81
N LEU A 135 -18.41 13.56 -9.85
CA LEU A 135 -19.31 14.22 -8.90
C LEU A 135 -18.57 14.38 -7.57
N HIS A 136 -18.31 15.65 -7.17
CA HIS A 136 -17.66 15.96 -5.90
C HIS A 136 -18.63 15.82 -4.72
N ASN A 137 -19.23 14.65 -4.60
CA ASN A 137 -20.23 14.31 -3.61
C ASN A 137 -19.81 13.08 -2.79
N ARG A 138 -20.26 13.01 -1.55
CA ARG A 138 -20.10 11.84 -0.72
C ARG A 138 -21.30 10.89 -0.92
N ALA A 139 -21.04 9.62 -1.18
CA ALA A 139 -22.08 8.59 -1.16
C ALA A 139 -22.61 8.44 0.28
N THR A 140 -23.94 8.37 0.41
CA THR A 140 -24.64 8.27 1.70
C THR A 140 -25.45 6.99 1.85
N GLY A 141 -25.71 6.28 0.73
CA GLY A 141 -26.44 5.02 0.72
C GLY A 141 -26.28 4.27 -0.59
N ILE A 142 -26.51 2.97 -0.56
CA ILE A 142 -26.55 2.09 -1.74
C ILE A 142 -27.72 1.15 -1.60
N GLU A 143 -28.48 1.02 -2.67
CA GLU A 143 -29.57 0.06 -2.81
C GLU A 143 -29.38 -0.73 -4.10
N ILE A 144 -29.27 -2.06 -3.97
CA ILE A 144 -29.10 -2.96 -5.11
C ILE A 144 -30.44 -3.60 -5.44
N ASN A 145 -30.96 -3.29 -6.61
CA ASN A 145 -32.18 -3.86 -7.15
C ASN A 145 -31.87 -4.98 -8.16
N HIS A 146 -32.91 -5.63 -8.65
CA HIS A 146 -32.77 -6.68 -9.67
C HIS A 146 -32.15 -6.15 -10.97
N GLU A 147 -32.55 -4.96 -11.40
CA GLU A 147 -32.15 -4.38 -12.70
C GLU A 147 -31.08 -3.30 -12.60
N ASP A 148 -30.94 -2.63 -11.45
CA ASP A 148 -30.10 -1.48 -11.28
C ASP A 148 -29.52 -1.37 -9.85
N VAL A 149 -28.68 -0.38 -9.67
CA VAL A 149 -28.18 0.06 -8.36
C VAL A 149 -28.47 1.55 -8.22
N MET A 150 -29.07 1.94 -7.10
CA MET A 150 -29.23 3.33 -6.72
C MET A 150 -28.13 3.70 -5.72
N ILE A 151 -27.32 4.70 -6.05
CA ILE A 151 -26.33 5.28 -5.16
C ILE A 151 -26.82 6.65 -4.73
N TYR A 152 -27.14 6.78 -3.45
CA TYR A 152 -27.53 8.03 -2.82
C TYR A 152 -26.29 8.85 -2.44
N SER A 153 -26.38 10.17 -2.55
CA SER A 153 -25.29 11.07 -2.19
C SER A 153 -25.78 12.33 -1.49
N GLU A 154 -24.84 13.12 -0.94
CA GLU A 154 -25.14 14.46 -0.38
C GLU A 154 -25.64 15.46 -1.44
N GLY A 155 -25.45 15.17 -2.71
CA GLY A 155 -25.86 15.99 -3.84
C GLY A 155 -26.70 15.19 -4.83
N GLU A 156 -26.16 14.91 -6.01
CA GLU A 156 -26.84 14.21 -7.06
C GLU A 156 -26.75 12.68 -6.85
N ASN A 157 -27.89 11.99 -6.86
CA ASN A 157 -27.96 10.55 -6.80
C ASN A 157 -27.62 9.95 -8.17
N CYS A 158 -27.07 8.73 -8.18
CA CYS A 158 -26.72 8.02 -9.40
C CYS A 158 -27.46 6.70 -9.50
N LYS A 159 -28.20 6.53 -10.59
CA LYS A 159 -28.77 5.24 -10.99
C LYS A 159 -27.80 4.57 -11.97
N ALA A 160 -27.35 3.35 -11.68
CA ALA A 160 -26.34 2.66 -12.46
C ALA A 160 -26.68 1.18 -12.67
N SER A 161 -26.09 0.58 -13.70
CA SER A 161 -26.17 -0.88 -13.95
C SER A 161 -25.33 -1.66 -12.94
N ALA A 162 -24.24 -1.05 -12.45
CA ALA A 162 -23.41 -1.61 -11.38
C ALA A 162 -22.64 -0.51 -10.62
N VAL A 163 -22.17 -0.85 -9.41
CA VAL A 163 -21.33 -0.01 -8.58
C VAL A 163 -19.96 -0.65 -8.31
N VAL A 164 -18.90 0.14 -8.46
CA VAL A 164 -17.53 -0.24 -8.11
C VAL A 164 -17.15 0.50 -6.83
N GLY A 165 -16.87 -0.25 -5.76
CA GLY A 165 -16.41 0.30 -4.49
C GLY A 165 -14.89 0.52 -4.48
N ALA A 166 -14.44 1.73 -4.75
CA ALA A 166 -13.04 2.16 -4.78
C ALA A 166 -12.68 3.10 -3.60
N PHE A 167 -13.41 3.02 -2.52
CA PHE A 167 -13.42 3.95 -1.38
C PHE A 167 -12.27 3.74 -0.37
N GLY A 168 -11.32 2.87 -0.69
CA GLY A 168 -10.23 2.54 0.23
C GLY A 168 -10.77 1.97 1.55
N LEU A 169 -10.36 2.54 2.69
CA LEU A 169 -10.83 2.19 4.03
C LEU A 169 -11.51 3.38 4.72
N ASP A 170 -12.30 4.17 3.97
CA ASP A 170 -13.16 5.20 4.54
C ASP A 170 -14.28 4.57 5.37
N ASP A 171 -14.32 4.88 6.68
CA ASP A 171 -15.24 4.25 7.62
C ASP A 171 -16.71 4.49 7.26
N GLY A 172 -17.03 5.68 6.75
CA GLY A 172 -18.40 6.03 6.36
C GLY A 172 -18.86 5.20 5.19
N THR A 173 -18.07 5.16 4.12
CA THR A 173 -18.39 4.43 2.90
C THR A 173 -18.33 2.91 3.10
N CYS A 174 -17.39 2.41 3.95
CA CYS A 174 -17.39 1.00 4.34
C CYS A 174 -18.73 0.58 4.94
N ARG A 175 -19.28 1.37 5.89
CA ARG A 175 -20.58 1.08 6.53
C ARG A 175 -21.73 1.10 5.53
N ILE A 176 -21.71 2.02 4.56
CA ILE A 176 -22.72 2.10 3.51
C ILE A 176 -22.72 0.81 2.69
N PHE A 177 -21.55 0.33 2.26
CA PHE A 177 -21.42 -0.93 1.55
C PHE A 177 -21.81 -2.14 2.40
N GLU A 178 -21.48 -2.15 3.69
CA GLU A 178 -21.87 -3.22 4.62
C GLU A 178 -23.39 -3.29 4.86
N HIS A 179 -24.09 -2.17 4.80
CA HIS A 179 -25.57 -2.13 4.94
C HIS A 179 -26.28 -2.48 3.63
N GLY A 180 -25.82 -1.89 2.50
CA GLY A 180 -26.47 -2.08 1.21
C GLY A 180 -26.08 -3.40 0.50
N THR A 181 -25.07 -4.10 0.99
CA THR A 181 -24.56 -5.34 0.38
C THR A 181 -24.16 -6.38 1.41
N ARG A 182 -23.65 -7.53 0.96
CA ARG A 182 -23.05 -8.54 1.85
C ARG A 182 -21.56 -8.28 2.15
N TYR A 183 -20.99 -7.22 1.60
CA TYR A 183 -19.60 -6.82 1.83
C TYR A 183 -19.28 -6.70 3.33
N ARG A 184 -18.05 -7.07 3.70
CA ARG A 184 -17.47 -6.80 5.03
C ARG A 184 -16.03 -6.37 4.84
N GLN A 185 -15.68 -5.24 5.44
CA GLN A 185 -14.35 -4.66 5.30
C GLN A 185 -13.23 -5.62 5.75
N PRO A 186 -12.04 -5.48 5.17
CA PRO A 186 -10.87 -6.26 5.56
C PRO A 186 -10.37 -5.88 6.96
N ASP A 187 -9.61 -6.77 7.60
CA ASP A 187 -8.78 -6.39 8.74
C ASP A 187 -7.72 -5.38 8.28
N PHE A 188 -7.37 -4.42 9.13
CA PHE A 188 -6.42 -3.36 8.79
C PHE A 188 -5.46 -3.04 9.94
N LEU A 189 -4.34 -2.40 9.59
CA LEU A 189 -3.48 -1.67 10.51
C LEU A 189 -3.79 -0.17 10.42
N ASN A 190 -3.70 0.48 11.56
CA ASN A 190 -3.67 1.93 11.63
C ASN A 190 -2.25 2.44 11.36
N THR A 191 -2.15 3.60 10.74
CA THR A 191 -0.88 4.31 10.53
C THR A 191 -0.95 5.70 11.12
N ILE A 192 0.20 6.18 11.58
CA ILE A 192 0.39 7.60 11.87
C ILE A 192 1.57 8.07 11.04
N ILE A 193 1.37 9.18 10.36
CA ILE A 193 2.37 9.80 9.50
C ILE A 193 2.62 11.21 10.01
N THR A 194 3.87 11.63 10.01
CA THR A 194 4.29 13.01 10.22
C THR A 194 5.31 13.41 9.18
N GLN A 195 5.42 14.70 8.94
CA GLN A 195 6.41 15.27 8.03
C GLN A 195 7.38 16.15 8.82
N LEU A 196 8.64 16.08 8.46
CA LEU A 196 9.68 16.90 9.05
C LEU A 196 10.47 17.59 7.94
N LYS A 197 10.68 18.90 8.07
CA LYS A 197 11.54 19.69 7.19
C LYS A 197 12.88 19.92 7.89
N PRO A 198 13.89 19.11 7.63
CA PRO A 198 15.17 19.18 8.36
C PRO A 198 16.17 20.17 7.78
N GLY A 199 15.89 20.72 6.60
CA GLY A 199 16.81 21.51 5.79
C GLY A 199 17.47 20.71 4.69
N GLU A 200 17.93 21.40 3.64
CA GLU A 200 18.47 20.77 2.43
C GLU A 200 19.74 19.96 2.68
N GLU A 201 20.66 20.50 3.47
CA GLU A 201 21.91 19.84 3.81
C GLU A 201 21.67 18.48 4.50
N PHE A 202 20.72 18.44 5.44
CA PHE A 202 20.38 17.19 6.12
C PHE A 202 19.70 16.18 5.18
N LEU A 203 18.82 16.66 4.29
CA LEU A 203 18.18 15.81 3.28
C LEU A 203 19.19 15.25 2.26
N ALA A 204 20.21 16.02 1.91
CA ALA A 204 21.31 15.56 1.07
C ALA A 204 22.09 14.43 1.76
N GLN A 205 22.40 14.58 3.07
CA GLN A 205 23.07 13.53 3.85
C GLN A 205 22.20 12.28 4.04
N LEU A 206 20.87 12.42 4.17
CA LEU A 206 19.92 11.30 4.26
C LEU A 206 19.87 10.47 2.96
N GLY A 207 20.23 11.08 1.83
CA GLY A 207 20.30 10.42 0.54
C GLY A 207 18.92 10.05 -0.04
N SER A 208 18.88 8.93 -0.75
CA SER A 208 17.72 8.42 -1.50
C SER A 208 17.22 7.06 -0.97
N THR A 209 17.63 6.68 0.23
CA THR A 209 17.30 5.38 0.83
C THR A 209 16.07 5.49 1.73
N ILE A 210 15.14 4.53 1.63
CA ILE A 210 14.07 4.36 2.60
C ILE A 210 14.60 3.56 3.79
N HIS A 211 14.52 4.16 4.99
CA HIS A 211 14.91 3.51 6.23
C HIS A 211 13.69 2.90 6.90
N ALA A 212 13.63 1.56 7.00
CA ALA A 212 12.56 0.82 7.65
C ALA A 212 13.04 0.28 9.00
N PHE A 213 12.21 0.44 10.03
CA PHE A 213 12.53 0.12 11.42
C PHE A 213 11.64 -1.00 11.94
N LEU A 214 12.27 -2.09 12.34
CA LEU A 214 11.68 -3.29 12.94
C LEU A 214 12.17 -3.43 14.38
N LEU A 215 11.70 -2.55 15.26
CA LEU A 215 12.17 -2.43 16.63
C LEU A 215 11.36 -3.29 17.60
N SER A 216 11.96 -3.66 18.74
CA SER A 216 11.31 -4.42 19.81
C SER A 216 10.35 -3.54 20.63
N HIS A 217 9.33 -2.99 19.98
CA HIS A 217 8.35 -2.09 20.58
C HIS A 217 6.94 -2.69 20.54
N LYS A 218 6.13 -2.52 21.61
CA LYS A 218 4.80 -3.10 21.70
C LYS A 218 3.69 -2.27 21.02
N GLY A 219 3.95 -0.99 20.77
CA GLY A 219 2.95 -0.05 20.28
C GLY A 219 2.83 0.03 18.75
N PHE A 220 3.81 -0.44 18.00
CA PHE A 220 3.79 -0.50 16.55
C PHE A 220 4.46 -1.77 16.02
N GLU A 221 4.19 -2.14 14.79
CA GLU A 221 4.78 -3.30 14.12
C GLU A 221 6.01 -2.91 13.30
N PHE A 222 5.95 -1.77 12.64
CA PHE A 222 7.10 -1.20 11.93
C PHE A 222 6.98 0.32 11.85
N GLY A 223 8.11 0.97 11.56
CA GLY A 223 8.18 2.39 11.21
C GLY A 223 9.04 2.60 9.99
N ALA A 224 8.96 3.78 9.37
CA ALA A 224 9.86 4.15 8.29
C ALA A 224 10.15 5.65 8.26
N VAL A 225 11.33 6.00 7.72
CA VAL A 225 11.73 7.36 7.33
C VAL A 225 11.98 7.33 5.83
N THR A 226 11.23 8.14 5.09
CA THR A 226 11.30 8.22 3.63
C THR A 226 11.71 9.63 3.23
N PRO A 227 12.86 9.80 2.56
CA PRO A 227 13.29 11.11 2.07
C PRO A 227 12.42 11.56 0.90
N LYS A 228 12.15 12.87 0.87
CA LYS A 228 11.55 13.58 -0.26
C LYS A 228 12.40 14.80 -0.58
N GLN A 229 11.99 15.58 -1.56
CA GLN A 229 12.77 16.71 -2.05
C GLN A 229 13.03 17.78 -0.97
N ASP A 230 11.99 18.19 -0.24
CA ASP A 230 12.01 19.30 0.72
C ASP A 230 11.69 18.89 2.16
N HIS A 231 11.37 17.62 2.37
CA HIS A 231 11.02 17.07 3.67
C HIS A 231 11.30 15.56 3.74
N MET A 232 11.18 14.99 4.91
CA MET A 232 11.09 13.55 5.09
C MET A 232 9.73 13.19 5.68
N ALA A 233 9.15 12.09 5.18
CA ALA A 233 7.93 11.51 5.73
C ALA A 233 8.32 10.41 6.73
N ILE A 234 7.75 10.46 7.91
CA ILE A 234 7.98 9.48 8.98
C ILE A 234 6.66 8.83 9.31
N ASN A 235 6.62 7.52 9.30
CA ASN A 235 5.41 6.78 9.64
C ASN A 235 5.68 5.63 10.60
N ILE A 236 4.65 5.27 11.33
CA ILE A 236 4.54 4.00 12.07
C ILE A 236 3.23 3.31 11.70
N ALA A 237 3.22 1.99 11.80
CA ALA A 237 2.04 1.18 11.57
C ALA A 237 1.87 0.13 12.66
N GLY A 238 0.61 -0.13 13.03
CA GLY A 238 0.27 -1.12 14.04
C GLY A 238 -1.22 -1.11 14.35
N ARG A 239 -1.70 -2.05 15.16
CA ARG A 239 -3.13 -2.12 15.50
C ARG A 239 -3.61 -0.89 16.28
N ASN A 240 -2.83 -0.45 17.27
CA ASN A 240 -3.19 0.60 18.22
C ASN A 240 -2.17 1.74 18.26
N VAL A 241 -1.80 2.29 17.09
CA VAL A 241 -0.88 3.42 17.02
C VAL A 241 -1.56 4.71 17.46
N SER A 242 -0.79 5.56 18.16
CA SER A 242 -1.21 6.87 18.66
C SER A 242 -0.09 7.90 18.52
N SER A 243 -0.38 9.16 18.71
CA SER A 243 0.63 10.22 18.73
C SER A 243 1.69 10.00 19.82
N LYS A 244 1.30 9.39 20.95
CA LYS A 244 2.24 8.98 22.00
C LYS A 244 3.22 7.93 21.49
N VAL A 245 2.72 6.90 20.81
CA VAL A 245 3.54 5.83 20.21
C VAL A 245 4.47 6.40 19.13
N MET A 246 4.01 7.37 18.33
CA MET A 246 4.87 8.06 17.37
C MET A 246 5.99 8.84 18.08
N LEU A 247 5.71 9.51 19.19
CA LEU A 247 6.76 10.18 19.97
C LEU A 247 7.77 9.20 20.57
N GLU A 248 7.31 8.04 21.05
CA GLU A 248 8.18 6.97 21.52
C GLU A 248 9.09 6.44 20.40
N PHE A 249 8.54 6.24 19.20
CA PHE A 249 9.29 5.88 18.01
C PHE A 249 10.37 6.93 17.68
N LEU A 250 9.98 8.21 17.58
CA LEU A 250 10.91 9.30 17.28
C LEU A 250 12.03 9.46 18.33
N ARG A 251 11.81 9.02 19.58
CA ARG A 251 12.80 9.07 20.68
C ARG A 251 13.64 7.81 20.77
N SER A 252 13.35 6.76 20.01
CA SER A 252 14.17 5.55 20.01
C SER A 252 15.56 5.80 19.43
N GLY A 253 16.59 5.19 20.03
CA GLY A 253 18.00 5.40 19.64
C GLY A 253 18.26 5.21 18.13
N PRO A 254 17.78 4.12 17.50
CA PRO A 254 17.95 3.92 16.07
C PRO A 254 17.36 5.05 15.21
N VAL A 255 16.18 5.58 15.57
CA VAL A 255 15.49 6.63 14.81
C VAL A 255 16.11 8.01 15.03
N GLN A 256 16.65 8.28 16.22
CA GLN A 256 17.27 9.56 16.56
C GLN A 256 18.45 9.90 15.64
N ARG A 257 19.10 8.90 15.05
CA ARG A 257 20.22 9.10 14.09
C ARG A 257 19.75 9.75 12.80
N PHE A 258 18.47 9.58 12.45
CA PHE A 258 17.82 10.11 11.25
C PHE A 258 17.03 11.39 11.51
N LEU A 259 17.20 12.00 12.69
CA LEU A 259 16.58 13.26 13.04
C LEU A 259 17.64 14.34 13.21
N PRO A 260 17.44 15.56 12.67
CA PRO A 260 18.36 16.67 12.90
C PRO A 260 18.51 16.93 14.42
N PRO A 261 19.70 17.25 14.92
CA PRO A 261 19.94 17.44 16.35
C PRO A 261 18.97 18.42 17.03
N HIS A 262 18.62 19.53 16.35
CA HIS A 262 17.70 20.53 16.85
C HIS A 262 16.25 20.05 16.87
N LYS A 263 15.88 19.08 16.03
CA LYS A 263 14.52 18.51 15.94
C LYS A 263 14.28 17.30 16.86
N ARG A 264 15.34 16.73 17.44
CA ARG A 264 15.24 15.52 18.28
C ARG A 264 14.35 15.68 19.51
N ARG A 265 14.22 16.91 20.03
CA ARG A 265 13.40 17.23 21.21
C ARG A 265 12.08 17.89 20.86
N GLU A 266 11.89 18.36 19.64
CA GLU A 266 10.64 18.96 19.19
C GLU A 266 9.55 17.92 19.01
N LYS A 267 8.32 18.29 19.37
CA LYS A 267 7.14 17.48 19.04
C LYS A 267 6.68 17.89 17.65
N PRO A 268 6.53 16.93 16.71
CA PRO A 268 5.86 17.23 15.45
C PRO A 268 4.45 17.76 15.75
N LEU A 269 4.07 18.85 15.10
CA LEU A 269 2.77 19.49 15.33
C LEU A 269 1.63 18.79 14.57
N ASN A 270 1.96 18.14 13.44
CA ASN A 270 0.97 17.55 12.54
C ASN A 270 1.13 16.05 12.46
N TYR A 271 0.06 15.34 12.80
CA TYR A 271 -0.04 13.89 12.66
C TYR A 271 -1.23 13.55 11.77
N PHE A 272 -0.99 12.73 10.78
CA PHE A 272 -2.02 12.22 9.90
C PHE A 272 -2.25 10.74 10.21
N LYS A 273 -3.52 10.37 10.35
CA LYS A 273 -3.92 8.97 10.58
C LYS A 273 -4.35 8.36 9.26
N GLY A 274 -3.92 7.15 9.02
CA GLY A 274 -4.31 6.35 7.88
C GLY A 274 -4.59 4.93 8.28
N LYS A 275 -4.98 4.12 7.29
CA LYS A 275 -5.21 2.69 7.43
C LYS A 275 -4.71 2.00 6.18
N PHE A 276 -4.30 0.75 6.31
CA PHE A 276 -4.12 -0.15 5.16
C PHE A 276 -4.57 -1.56 5.52
N PRO A 277 -5.15 -2.31 4.58
CA PRO A 277 -5.68 -3.62 4.86
C PRO A 277 -4.55 -4.66 5.00
N ILE A 278 -4.86 -5.71 5.77
CA ILE A 278 -3.96 -6.85 6.02
C ILE A 278 -4.64 -8.20 5.79
N SER A 279 -5.85 -8.18 5.28
CA SER A 279 -6.60 -9.36 4.86
C SER A 279 -7.50 -9.01 3.68
N PRO A 280 -7.95 -9.97 2.89
CA PRO A 280 -9.04 -9.75 1.96
C PRO A 280 -10.35 -9.38 2.66
N ALA A 281 -11.16 -8.55 2.02
CA ALA A 281 -12.53 -8.31 2.41
C ALA A 281 -13.38 -9.58 2.23
N ARG A 282 -14.47 -9.71 3.00
CA ARG A 282 -15.44 -10.79 2.77
C ARG A 282 -16.54 -10.30 1.84
N ASN A 283 -17.00 -11.17 0.93
CA ASN A 283 -17.99 -10.84 -0.09
C ASN A 283 -17.64 -9.55 -0.84
N LEU A 284 -16.40 -9.47 -1.30
CA LEU A 284 -15.87 -8.30 -2.01
C LEU A 284 -16.57 -8.02 -3.34
N PHE A 285 -17.43 -8.93 -3.80
CA PHE A 285 -18.33 -8.76 -4.94
C PHE A 285 -19.65 -9.51 -4.74
N GLY A 286 -20.66 -9.10 -5.47
CA GLY A 286 -21.98 -9.72 -5.57
C GLY A 286 -22.63 -9.32 -6.88
N ASP A 287 -23.93 -9.54 -7.02
CA ASP A 287 -24.64 -9.03 -8.16
C ASP A 287 -24.59 -7.50 -8.17
N ARG A 288 -24.18 -6.91 -9.28
CA ARG A 288 -24.10 -5.48 -9.54
C ARG A 288 -23.13 -4.69 -8.65
N TYR A 289 -22.29 -5.34 -7.85
CA TYR A 289 -21.23 -4.64 -7.11
C TYR A 289 -19.93 -5.43 -7.07
N VAL A 290 -18.83 -4.69 -7.09
CA VAL A 290 -17.47 -5.19 -6.87
C VAL A 290 -16.66 -4.15 -6.10
N THR A 291 -15.82 -4.57 -5.17
CA THR A 291 -14.87 -3.68 -4.48
C THR A 291 -13.45 -3.90 -4.99
N ILE A 292 -12.67 -2.83 -5.03
CA ILE A 292 -11.28 -2.82 -5.56
C ILE A 292 -10.32 -2.12 -4.60
N GLY A 293 -9.05 -2.29 -4.82
CA GLY A 293 -8.00 -1.67 -4.01
C GLY A 293 -8.07 -2.05 -2.53
N ASP A 294 -7.87 -1.07 -1.66
CA ASP A 294 -7.88 -1.30 -0.21
C ASP A 294 -9.26 -1.75 0.30
N ALA A 295 -10.35 -1.33 -0.36
CA ALA A 295 -11.69 -1.81 -0.03
C ALA A 295 -11.85 -3.32 -0.25
N ALA A 296 -11.19 -3.87 -1.27
CA ALA A 296 -11.14 -5.32 -1.51
C ALA A 296 -10.13 -6.04 -0.58
N GLY A 297 -9.20 -5.31 0.01
CA GLY A 297 -8.15 -5.87 0.85
C GLY A 297 -7.12 -6.72 0.10
N LEU A 298 -7.02 -6.55 -1.21
CA LEU A 298 -6.12 -7.31 -2.08
C LEU A 298 -4.77 -6.60 -2.22
N ILE A 299 -4.09 -6.41 -1.10
CA ILE A 299 -2.75 -5.80 -1.07
C ILE A 299 -1.73 -6.73 -0.42
N ARG A 300 -0.46 -6.39 -0.55
CA ARG A 300 0.62 -7.10 0.15
C ARG A 300 0.68 -6.69 1.62
N PRO A 301 0.40 -7.61 2.58
CA PRO A 301 0.19 -7.26 4.00
C PRO A 301 1.43 -6.74 4.74
N PHE A 302 2.63 -6.96 4.22
CA PHE A 302 3.88 -6.54 4.86
C PHE A 302 4.36 -5.17 4.37
N LYS A 303 4.36 -4.93 3.06
CA LYS A 303 4.82 -3.65 2.50
C LYS A 303 3.70 -2.69 2.08
N GLY A 304 2.52 -3.20 1.77
CA GLY A 304 1.39 -2.38 1.35
C GLY A 304 1.60 -1.64 0.03
N LYS A 305 1.86 -2.35 -1.08
CA LYS A 305 1.82 -1.77 -2.45
C LYS A 305 0.38 -1.44 -2.87
N GLY A 306 -0.33 -0.65 -2.05
CA GLY A 306 -1.76 -0.39 -2.23
C GLY A 306 -2.09 0.28 -3.56
N ILE A 307 -1.24 1.17 -4.07
CA ILE A 307 -1.47 1.88 -5.33
C ILE A 307 -1.45 0.90 -6.51
N ASN A 308 -0.42 0.05 -6.60
CA ASN A 308 -0.33 -0.98 -7.64
C ASN A 308 -1.55 -1.91 -7.61
N SER A 309 -1.86 -2.43 -6.42
CA SER A 309 -3.01 -3.32 -6.24
C SER A 309 -4.34 -2.64 -6.57
N ALA A 310 -4.48 -1.36 -6.21
CA ALA A 310 -5.68 -0.60 -6.53
C ALA A 310 -5.86 -0.43 -8.04
N CYS A 311 -4.80 -0.05 -8.77
CA CYS A 311 -4.86 0.08 -10.22
C CYS A 311 -5.14 -1.27 -10.90
N ILE A 312 -4.42 -2.33 -10.51
CA ILE A 312 -4.62 -3.67 -11.11
C ILE A 312 -6.05 -4.18 -10.87
N THR A 313 -6.54 -4.09 -9.64
CA THR A 313 -7.90 -4.57 -9.35
C THR A 313 -8.97 -3.71 -10.03
N GLY A 314 -8.74 -2.41 -10.20
CA GLY A 314 -9.59 -1.53 -11.00
C GLY A 314 -9.66 -1.94 -12.47
N ILE A 315 -8.51 -2.24 -13.05
CA ILE A 315 -8.39 -2.73 -14.44
C ILE A 315 -9.13 -4.08 -14.61
N TYR A 316 -8.94 -5.01 -13.68
CA TYR A 316 -9.60 -6.32 -13.75
C TYR A 316 -11.12 -6.22 -13.56
N ALA A 317 -11.60 -5.34 -12.67
CA ALA A 317 -13.00 -5.09 -12.48
C ALA A 317 -13.64 -4.50 -13.77
N ALA A 318 -13.00 -3.53 -14.40
CA ALA A 318 -13.44 -2.92 -15.63
C ALA A 318 -13.55 -3.95 -16.79
N ARG A 319 -12.51 -4.78 -16.97
CA ARG A 319 -12.51 -5.87 -17.94
C ARG A 319 -13.64 -6.87 -17.69
N SER A 320 -13.85 -7.26 -16.44
CA SER A 320 -14.90 -8.19 -16.05
C SER A 320 -16.28 -7.61 -16.37
N ILE A 321 -16.54 -6.35 -16.03
CA ILE A 321 -17.82 -5.67 -16.27
C ILE A 321 -18.12 -5.63 -17.77
N VAL A 322 -17.20 -5.12 -18.58
CA VAL A 322 -17.45 -4.91 -20.01
C VAL A 322 -17.54 -6.22 -20.79
N ASN A 323 -16.69 -7.20 -20.47
CA ASN A 323 -16.58 -8.44 -21.25
C ASN A 323 -17.53 -9.54 -20.78
N HIS A 324 -17.91 -9.55 -19.47
CA HIS A 324 -18.63 -10.66 -18.87
C HIS A 324 -19.89 -10.24 -18.11
N GLY A 325 -20.07 -8.94 -17.88
CA GLY A 325 -21.26 -8.37 -17.21
C GLY A 325 -21.07 -8.20 -15.70
N VAL A 326 -22.21 -7.97 -15.01
CA VAL A 326 -22.24 -7.48 -13.63
C VAL A 326 -22.87 -8.46 -12.63
N SER A 327 -22.97 -9.74 -13.03
CA SER A 327 -23.46 -10.78 -12.13
C SER A 327 -22.35 -11.22 -11.14
N ARG A 328 -22.78 -11.76 -10.01
CA ARG A 328 -21.84 -12.38 -9.04
C ARG A 328 -21.00 -13.48 -9.70
N GLN A 329 -21.60 -14.26 -10.60
CA GLN A 329 -20.89 -15.32 -11.32
C GLN A 329 -19.82 -14.73 -12.24
N ALA A 330 -20.13 -13.69 -13.01
CA ALA A 330 -19.18 -13.01 -13.88
C ALA A 330 -17.97 -12.48 -13.09
N PHE A 331 -18.20 -11.86 -11.92
CA PHE A 331 -17.13 -11.40 -11.06
C PHE A 331 -16.31 -12.55 -10.44
N ALA A 332 -16.94 -13.66 -10.09
CA ALA A 332 -16.24 -14.81 -9.55
C ALA A 332 -15.32 -15.49 -10.58
N GLU A 333 -15.81 -15.67 -11.79
CA GLU A 333 -15.13 -16.42 -12.85
C GLU A 333 -14.06 -15.58 -13.58
N ASN A 334 -14.15 -14.25 -13.53
CA ASN A 334 -13.27 -13.35 -14.25
C ASN A 334 -12.47 -12.43 -13.30
N PHE A 335 -13.13 -11.47 -12.66
CA PHE A 335 -12.45 -10.56 -11.76
C PHE A 335 -11.68 -11.27 -10.63
N TYR A 336 -12.33 -12.17 -9.89
CA TYR A 336 -11.68 -12.85 -8.77
C TYR A 336 -10.65 -13.88 -9.21
N ARG A 337 -10.89 -14.54 -10.35
CA ARG A 337 -9.90 -15.43 -10.95
C ARG A 337 -8.62 -14.68 -11.31
N ASP A 338 -8.73 -13.49 -11.90
CA ASP A 338 -7.58 -12.66 -12.28
C ASP A 338 -6.87 -12.09 -11.03
N CYS A 339 -7.60 -11.90 -9.92
CA CYS A 339 -7.03 -11.54 -8.62
C CYS A 339 -6.45 -12.73 -7.84
N ARG A 340 -6.48 -13.96 -8.36
CA ARG A 340 -6.17 -15.19 -7.61
C ARG A 340 -4.74 -15.23 -7.08
N GLU A 341 -3.79 -14.76 -7.86
CA GLU A 341 -2.38 -14.68 -7.42
C GLU A 341 -2.24 -13.74 -6.23
N MET A 342 -2.86 -12.55 -6.32
CA MET A 342 -2.84 -11.57 -5.22
C MET A 342 -3.49 -12.14 -3.96
N THR A 343 -4.63 -12.82 -4.10
CA THR A 343 -5.38 -13.39 -2.98
C THR A 343 -4.59 -14.53 -2.31
N GLY A 344 -3.95 -15.38 -3.10
CA GLY A 344 -3.07 -16.44 -2.61
C GLY A 344 -1.86 -15.89 -1.88
N ASP A 345 -1.24 -14.84 -2.40
CA ASP A 345 -0.04 -14.23 -1.82
C ASP A 345 -0.32 -13.53 -0.46
N VAL A 346 -1.54 -13.03 -0.23
CA VAL A 346 -1.93 -12.42 1.05
C VAL A 346 -1.73 -13.36 2.24
N LEU A 347 -1.99 -14.65 2.09
CA LEU A 347 -1.79 -15.62 3.16
C LEU A 347 -0.31 -15.76 3.54
N TYR A 348 0.56 -15.85 2.56
CA TYR A 348 2.00 -15.90 2.77
C TYR A 348 2.54 -14.60 3.36
N GLY A 349 2.11 -13.46 2.85
CA GLY A 349 2.47 -12.16 3.40
C GLY A 349 2.02 -11.94 4.84
N ARG A 350 0.85 -12.49 5.24
CA ARG A 350 0.42 -12.53 6.65
C ARG A 350 1.36 -13.38 7.50
N GLY A 351 1.81 -14.52 7.00
CA GLY A 351 2.81 -15.36 7.67
C GLY A 351 4.12 -14.62 7.88
N VAL A 352 4.67 -13.99 6.83
CA VAL A 352 5.88 -13.16 6.91
C VAL A 352 5.71 -12.05 7.94
N ARG A 353 4.59 -11.32 7.93
CA ARG A 353 4.32 -10.26 8.89
C ARG A 353 4.29 -10.76 10.33
N ILE A 354 3.59 -11.87 10.62
CA ILE A 354 3.52 -12.46 11.95
C ILE A 354 4.91 -12.88 12.42
N PHE A 355 5.67 -13.56 11.56
CA PHE A 355 7.04 -13.99 11.85
C PHE A 355 7.94 -12.79 12.18
N THR A 356 7.93 -11.76 11.33
CA THR A 356 8.72 -10.53 11.52
C THR A 356 8.36 -9.85 12.85
N ASN A 357 7.06 -9.74 13.17
CA ASN A 357 6.62 -9.15 14.43
C ASN A 357 7.05 -9.95 15.65
N LEU A 358 7.03 -11.28 15.58
CA LEU A 358 7.53 -12.13 16.65
C LEU A 358 9.05 -11.94 16.83
N CYS A 359 9.80 -11.92 15.73
CA CYS A 359 11.24 -11.68 15.76
C CYS A 359 11.57 -10.31 16.35
N ALA A 360 10.87 -9.25 15.95
CA ALA A 360 11.05 -7.92 16.54
C ALA A 360 10.73 -7.93 18.04
N ARG A 361 9.56 -8.48 18.42
CA ARG A 361 9.11 -8.52 19.82
C ARG A 361 10.05 -9.27 20.77
N PHE A 362 10.65 -10.34 20.28
CA PHE A 362 11.60 -11.16 21.05
C PHE A 362 13.07 -10.78 20.86
N LYS A 363 13.34 -9.63 20.20
CA LYS A 363 14.69 -9.10 19.91
C LYS A 363 15.54 -10.01 19.01
N PHE A 364 14.91 -10.84 18.18
CA PHE A 364 15.61 -11.69 17.22
C PHE A 364 15.95 -10.98 15.91
N MET A 365 15.48 -9.71 15.70
CA MET A 365 15.73 -8.97 14.46
C MET A 365 17.22 -8.71 14.23
N ASP A 366 17.99 -8.37 15.28
CA ASP A 366 19.46 -8.22 15.18
C ASP A 366 20.11 -9.48 14.61
N HIS A 367 19.61 -10.65 15.04
CA HIS A 367 20.11 -11.93 14.58
C HIS A 367 19.76 -12.20 13.11
N LEU A 368 18.52 -11.95 12.73
CA LEU A 368 18.09 -12.09 11.32
C LEU A 368 18.88 -11.18 10.39
N LEU A 369 19.12 -9.92 10.78
CA LEU A 369 19.92 -9.00 9.96
C LEU A 369 21.38 -9.47 9.86
N ALA A 370 21.95 -10.01 10.93
CA ALA A 370 23.32 -10.55 10.92
C ALA A 370 23.45 -11.80 10.03
N VAL A 371 22.43 -12.67 9.98
CA VAL A 371 22.39 -13.81 9.05
C VAL A 371 22.28 -13.34 7.62
N ALA A 372 21.37 -12.39 7.34
CA ALA A 372 21.16 -11.87 6.01
C ALA A 372 22.41 -11.17 5.44
N ALA A 373 23.17 -10.49 6.29
CA ALA A 373 24.45 -9.88 5.90
C ALA A 373 25.52 -10.90 5.42
N GLN A 374 25.35 -12.19 5.73
CA GLN A 374 26.30 -13.25 5.40
C GLN A 374 25.76 -14.25 4.36
N ASP A 375 24.49 -14.15 4.00
CA ASP A 375 23.81 -15.05 3.07
C ASP A 375 23.12 -14.27 1.95
N PRO A 376 23.69 -14.26 0.72
CA PRO A 376 23.14 -13.51 -0.40
C PRO A 376 21.70 -13.89 -0.75
N VAL A 377 21.33 -15.17 -0.63
CA VAL A 377 19.97 -15.64 -0.93
C VAL A 377 18.97 -15.06 0.08
N PHE A 378 19.38 -15.03 1.35
CA PHE A 378 18.52 -14.44 2.39
C PHE A 378 18.49 -12.91 2.30
N MET A 379 19.58 -12.27 1.91
CA MET A 379 19.63 -10.84 1.61
C MET A 379 18.64 -10.46 0.51
N GLU A 380 18.69 -11.16 -0.62
CA GLU A 380 17.77 -10.96 -1.75
C GLU A 380 16.31 -11.19 -1.32
N ALA A 381 16.04 -12.25 -0.55
CA ALA A 381 14.69 -12.51 -0.03
C ALA A 381 14.17 -11.38 0.88
N MET A 382 15.03 -10.79 1.71
CA MET A 382 14.67 -9.62 2.52
C MET A 382 14.43 -8.39 1.64
N PHE A 383 15.28 -8.17 0.64
CA PHE A 383 15.09 -7.12 -0.35
C PHE A 383 13.75 -7.27 -1.07
N ASP A 384 13.46 -8.44 -1.65
CA ASP A 384 12.21 -8.73 -2.34
C ASP A 384 10.98 -8.58 -1.44
N SER A 385 11.09 -8.96 -0.16
CA SER A 385 10.02 -8.79 0.83
C SER A 385 9.74 -7.32 1.11
N VAL A 386 10.79 -6.50 1.23
CA VAL A 386 10.68 -5.05 1.54
C VAL A 386 10.39 -4.24 0.28
N SER A 387 11.05 -4.51 -0.84
CA SER A 387 10.79 -3.87 -2.14
C SER A 387 9.45 -4.32 -2.72
N GLY A 388 9.03 -5.57 -2.42
CA GLY A 388 7.80 -6.19 -2.90
C GLY A 388 7.87 -6.49 -4.40
N HIS A 389 9.02 -6.82 -4.97
CA HIS A 389 9.17 -7.17 -6.37
C HIS A 389 8.60 -8.55 -6.69
N LYS A 390 8.86 -9.55 -5.82
CA LYS A 390 8.35 -10.92 -6.00
C LYS A 390 7.18 -11.24 -5.06
N PRO A 391 6.29 -12.18 -5.41
CA PRO A 391 5.27 -12.70 -4.51
C PRO A 391 5.89 -13.34 -3.25
N TYR A 392 5.28 -13.16 -2.09
CA TYR A 392 5.77 -13.78 -0.84
C TYR A 392 5.82 -15.30 -0.91
N LYS A 393 4.89 -15.92 -1.64
CA LYS A 393 4.91 -17.37 -1.89
C LYS A 393 6.22 -17.80 -2.56
N GLU A 394 6.63 -17.09 -3.60
CA GLU A 394 7.86 -17.37 -4.34
C GLU A 394 9.09 -17.13 -3.47
N ILE A 395 9.13 -15.99 -2.76
CA ILE A 395 10.22 -15.67 -1.83
C ILE A 395 10.40 -16.80 -0.80
N LEU A 396 9.31 -17.23 -0.15
CA LEU A 396 9.37 -18.26 0.87
C LEU A 396 9.82 -19.60 0.32
N LEU A 397 9.30 -20.02 -0.84
CA LEU A 397 9.67 -21.30 -1.47
C LEU A 397 11.14 -21.34 -1.88
N ASN A 398 11.69 -20.21 -2.36
CA ASN A 398 13.08 -20.13 -2.79
C ASN A 398 14.06 -19.92 -1.62
N THR A 399 13.61 -19.36 -0.50
CA THR A 399 14.47 -18.98 0.62
C THR A 399 14.51 -20.04 1.72
N ILE A 400 13.38 -20.73 1.96
CA ILE A 400 13.32 -21.77 3.01
C ILE A 400 14.10 -23.00 2.53
N SER A 401 15.39 -23.01 2.89
CA SER A 401 16.23 -24.21 2.78
C SER A 401 16.54 -24.77 4.16
N ILE A 402 16.74 -26.08 4.26
CA ILE A 402 17.14 -26.74 5.51
C ILE A 402 18.44 -26.13 6.01
N SER A 403 19.36 -25.76 5.12
CA SER A 403 20.63 -25.12 5.49
C SER A 403 20.47 -23.75 6.15
N LEU A 404 19.51 -22.93 5.71
CA LEU A 404 19.19 -21.64 6.30
C LEU A 404 18.59 -21.84 7.71
N ALA A 405 17.62 -22.76 7.84
CA ALA A 405 17.02 -23.07 9.13
C ALA A 405 18.07 -23.55 10.16
N VAL A 406 18.97 -24.44 9.74
CA VAL A 406 20.07 -24.93 10.58
C VAL A 406 21.04 -23.80 10.98
N ARG A 407 21.41 -22.91 10.04
CA ARG A 407 22.25 -21.74 10.35
C ARG A 407 21.59 -20.80 11.33
N MET A 408 20.30 -20.52 11.16
CA MET A 408 19.55 -19.65 12.08
C MET A 408 19.51 -20.23 13.49
N VAL A 409 19.26 -21.53 13.63
CA VAL A 409 19.25 -22.23 14.91
C VAL A 409 20.67 -22.26 15.52
N TRP A 410 21.67 -22.61 14.74
CA TRP A 410 23.06 -22.73 15.21
C TRP A 410 23.65 -21.40 15.67
N GLN A 411 23.44 -20.33 14.90
CA GLN A 411 23.87 -18.98 15.29
C GLN A 411 23.06 -18.45 16.49
N GLY A 412 21.78 -18.82 16.61
CA GLY A 412 20.96 -18.51 17.80
C GLY A 412 21.53 -19.15 19.07
N ILE A 413 21.88 -20.44 19.00
CA ILE A 413 22.50 -21.17 20.10
C ILE A 413 23.89 -20.61 20.42
N HIS A 414 24.71 -20.36 19.42
CA HIS A 414 26.07 -19.85 19.60
C HIS A 414 26.09 -18.49 20.33
N ARG A 415 25.13 -17.58 20.03
CA ARG A 415 25.03 -16.30 20.76
C ARG A 415 24.44 -16.44 22.17
N LEU A 416 23.55 -17.39 22.40
CA LEU A 416 23.03 -17.67 23.74
C LEU A 416 24.11 -18.27 24.67
N VAL A 417 25.03 -19.05 24.10
CA VAL A 417 26.10 -19.73 24.86
C VAL A 417 27.34 -18.85 25.01
N LEU A 418 27.63 -17.96 24.03
CA LEU A 418 28.86 -17.16 24.00
C LEU A 418 28.62 -15.66 24.17
N ALA A 419 27.41 -15.22 24.57
CA ALA A 419 27.20 -13.81 24.92
C ALA A 419 28.09 -13.43 26.13
N PRO A 420 28.99 -12.43 26.01
CA PRO A 420 29.70 -11.92 27.16
C PRO A 420 28.72 -11.40 28.20
N PRO A 421 29.05 -11.50 29.52
CA PRO A 421 28.14 -11.03 30.56
C PRO A 421 27.80 -9.56 30.35
N ALA A 422 26.55 -9.19 30.65
CA ALA A 422 26.02 -7.84 30.51
C ALA A 422 26.91 -6.86 31.29
N GLY A 423 27.76 -6.08 30.60
CA GLY A 423 28.68 -5.13 31.19
C GLY A 423 29.85 -4.72 30.31
N ALA A 424 30.12 -5.38 29.20
CA ALA A 424 31.14 -4.95 28.25
C ALA A 424 30.63 -3.83 27.35
N GLU A 425 31.24 -2.65 27.45
CA GLU A 425 31.01 -1.54 26.52
C GLU A 425 31.36 -1.98 25.07
N PRO A 426 30.56 -1.62 24.07
CA PRO A 426 30.86 -1.95 22.69
C PRO A 426 32.10 -1.22 22.22
N ASP A 427 33.05 -1.97 21.65
CA ASP A 427 34.25 -1.47 21.01
C ASP A 427 33.88 -0.46 19.90
N PRO A 428 34.35 0.80 19.97
CA PRO A 428 33.95 1.84 19.02
C PRO A 428 34.54 1.66 17.60
N GLU A 429 35.50 0.75 17.41
CA GLU A 429 36.12 0.56 16.09
C GLU A 429 35.37 -0.38 15.13
N ASN A 430 34.42 -1.15 15.62
CA ASN A 430 33.67 -2.12 14.79
C ASN A 430 32.21 -1.72 14.50
N SER A 431 31.82 -0.53 14.90
CA SER A 431 30.58 0.07 14.42
C SER A 431 30.87 0.74 13.08
N GLY A 432 30.38 0.19 11.97
CA GLY A 432 30.28 0.88 10.68
C GLY A 432 29.44 2.14 10.84
N ALA A 433 29.91 3.04 11.66
CA ALA A 433 29.25 4.29 11.99
C ALA A 433 29.44 5.27 10.83
N PHE A 434 28.35 5.76 10.31
CA PHE A 434 28.26 7.01 9.61
C PHE A 434 29.10 8.07 10.36
N ARG A 435 30.34 8.32 9.92
CA ARG A 435 31.08 9.49 10.36
C ARG A 435 30.56 10.67 9.58
N VAL A 436 29.78 11.50 10.25
CA VAL A 436 29.52 12.87 9.82
C VAL A 436 30.88 13.58 9.89
N ARG A 437 31.42 13.95 8.73
CA ARG A 437 32.43 15.00 8.62
C ARG A 437 31.79 16.36 8.62
#